data_1239d60418198d1bb3a69a5660e5278a
#
_entry.id   1239d60418198d1bb3a69a5660e5278a
#
_cell.length_a   1.000
_cell.length_b   1.000
_cell.length_c   1.000
_cell.angle_alpha   90.00
_cell.angle_beta   90.00
_cell.angle_gamma   90.00
#
_symmetry.space_group_name_H-M   'P 1'
#
loop_
_entity.id
_entity.type
_entity.pdbx_description
1 polymer ?
#
loop_
_entity_poly.entity_id
_entity_poly.type
_entity_poly.pdbx_seq_one_letter_code
_entity_poly.pdbx_strand_id
1 'polypeptide(L)'
;MRRRSRAPRPAALQVALAVGGLLAFTAAYLLAMRLSLDVSVIKEKTDADHRDAVYLAIHGGVLLAAMAGGFTLGRWLNGLGLAYAVLFLVVLSLVMVSAQLGSYEVACEAGHNGLIRHWTC
;
A
#
# COMPACT_ATOMS: atom_id res chain seq x y z
N MET A 1 -6.54 38.74 6.10
CA MET A 1 -7.24 37.50 6.51
C MET A 1 -6.44 36.80 7.60
N ARG A 2 -6.94 36.76 8.81
CA ARG A 2 -6.31 35.98 9.87
C ARG A 2 -6.52 34.49 9.54
N ARG A 3 -5.46 33.80 9.17
CA ARG A 3 -5.48 32.31 9.21
C ARG A 3 -5.78 31.92 10.64
N ARG A 4 -6.99 31.45 10.90
CA ARG A 4 -7.29 30.76 12.16
C ARG A 4 -6.35 29.55 12.21
N SER A 5 -5.28 29.67 12.98
CA SER A 5 -4.44 28.53 13.33
C SER A 5 -5.32 27.57 14.12
N ARG A 6 -5.79 26.52 13.48
CA ARG A 6 -6.46 25.42 14.19
C ARG A 6 -5.45 24.87 15.18
N ALA A 7 -5.83 24.84 16.45
CA ALA A 7 -5.05 24.18 17.46
C ALA A 7 -4.75 22.74 17.04
N PRO A 8 -3.51 22.23 17.24
CA PRO A 8 -3.18 20.85 16.90
C PRO A 8 -4.09 19.89 17.70
N ARG A 9 -4.53 18.83 17.03
CA ARG A 9 -5.37 17.83 17.66
C ARG A 9 -4.54 16.99 18.65
N PRO A 10 -5.18 16.31 19.63
CA PRO A 10 -4.47 15.49 20.63
C PRO A 10 -3.55 14.46 19.96
N ALA A 11 -2.36 14.25 20.53
CA ALA A 11 -1.38 13.30 20.02
C ALA A 11 -1.94 11.87 19.89
N ALA A 12 -2.75 11.44 20.83
CA ALA A 12 -3.39 10.12 20.79
C ALA A 12 -4.30 9.97 19.56
N LEU A 13 -5.07 10.99 19.20
CA LEU A 13 -5.91 10.99 18.00
C LEU A 13 -5.06 10.97 16.73
N GLN A 14 -3.97 11.75 16.68
CA GLN A 14 -3.06 11.77 15.53
C GLN A 14 -2.45 10.39 15.29
N VAL A 15 -1.94 9.74 16.33
CA VAL A 15 -1.37 8.40 16.24
C VAL A 15 -2.43 7.37 15.82
N ALA A 16 -3.59 7.40 16.45
CA ALA A 16 -4.67 6.46 16.14
C ALA A 16 -5.12 6.55 14.68
N LEU A 17 -5.30 7.76 14.15
CA LEU A 17 -5.71 7.96 12.76
C LEU A 17 -4.59 7.63 11.77
N ALA A 18 -3.35 7.94 12.10
CA ALA A 18 -2.20 7.58 11.26
C ALA A 18 -2.03 6.06 11.17
N VAL A 19 -2.06 5.36 12.29
CA VAL A 19 -1.98 3.90 12.35
C VAL A 19 -3.18 3.25 11.66
N GLY A 20 -4.38 3.73 11.93
CA GLY A 20 -5.61 3.24 11.29
C GLY A 20 -5.59 3.43 9.77
N GLY A 21 -5.12 4.58 9.30
CA GLY A 21 -4.94 4.85 7.87
C GLY A 21 -3.91 3.93 7.22
N LEU A 22 -2.76 3.74 7.86
CA LEU A 22 -1.72 2.81 7.37
C LEU A 22 -2.22 1.37 7.31
N LEU A 23 -2.94 0.92 8.34
CA LEU A 23 -3.55 -0.41 8.35
C LEU A 23 -4.62 -0.57 7.25
N ALA A 24 -5.44 0.45 7.02
CA ALA A 24 -6.44 0.44 5.97
C ALA A 24 -5.81 0.35 4.58
N PHE A 25 -4.77 1.12 4.30
CA PHE A 25 -4.03 1.04 3.03
C PHE A 25 -3.31 -0.28 2.86
N THR A 26 -2.73 -0.83 3.92
CA THR A 26 -2.10 -2.16 3.90
C THR A 26 -3.13 -3.24 3.57
N ALA A 27 -4.28 -3.23 4.23
CA ALA A 27 -5.36 -4.17 3.98
C ALA A 27 -5.90 -4.04 2.54
N ALA A 28 -6.10 -2.81 2.06
CA ALA A 28 -6.53 -2.55 0.68
C ALA A 28 -5.50 -3.07 -0.34
N TYR A 29 -4.22 -2.85 -0.09
CA TYR A 29 -3.15 -3.38 -0.94
C TYR A 29 -3.16 -4.91 -1.00
N LEU A 30 -3.16 -5.57 0.16
CA LEU A 30 -3.15 -7.04 0.21
C LEU A 30 -4.40 -7.63 -0.43
N LEU A 31 -5.56 -7.03 -0.21
CA LEU A 31 -6.82 -7.46 -0.83
C LEU A 31 -6.80 -7.25 -2.34
N ALA A 32 -6.34 -6.10 -2.81
CA ALA A 32 -6.22 -5.81 -4.24
C ALA A 32 -5.28 -6.79 -4.94
N MET A 33 -4.13 -7.09 -4.32
CA MET A 33 -3.18 -8.09 -4.83
C MET A 33 -3.82 -9.47 -4.92
N ARG A 34 -4.52 -9.89 -3.88
CA ARG A 34 -5.17 -11.19 -3.84
C ARG A 34 -6.27 -11.33 -4.89
N LEU A 35 -7.13 -10.32 -5.03
CA LEU A 35 -8.27 -10.38 -5.95
C LEU A 35 -7.87 -10.21 -7.42
N SER A 36 -6.88 -9.35 -7.69
CA SER A 36 -6.47 -9.02 -9.06
C SER A 36 -5.47 -10.00 -9.64
N LEU A 37 -4.71 -10.68 -8.79
CA LEU A 37 -3.68 -11.65 -9.18
C LEU A 37 -4.06 -13.09 -8.81
N ASP A 38 -5.36 -13.37 -8.68
CA ASP A 38 -5.82 -14.75 -8.54
C ASP A 38 -5.56 -15.53 -9.84
N VAL A 39 -4.55 -16.36 -9.79
CA VAL A 39 -3.79 -16.87 -10.91
C VAL A 39 -4.36 -18.16 -11.46
N SER A 40 -5.48 -18.62 -10.94
CA SER A 40 -6.15 -19.83 -11.45
C SER A 40 -6.60 -19.71 -12.91
N VAL A 41 -6.60 -18.51 -13.45
CA VAL A 41 -7.11 -18.17 -14.78
C VAL A 41 -6.02 -17.84 -15.80
N ILE A 42 -4.78 -17.60 -15.38
CA ILE A 42 -3.69 -17.22 -16.30
C ILE A 42 -3.11 -18.46 -16.96
N LYS A 43 -3.49 -18.71 -18.19
CA LYS A 43 -3.06 -19.88 -18.97
C LYS A 43 -2.13 -19.56 -20.15
N GLU A 44 -1.98 -18.30 -20.56
CA GLU A 44 -1.27 -17.93 -21.77
C GLU A 44 -0.27 -16.79 -21.56
N LYS A 45 0.70 -16.67 -22.49
CA LYS A 45 1.79 -15.71 -22.43
C LYS A 45 1.34 -14.24 -22.52
N THR A 46 0.23 -13.95 -23.17
CA THR A 46 -0.44 -12.64 -23.19
C THR A 46 -0.94 -12.20 -21.83
N ASP A 47 -1.25 -13.15 -20.96
CA ASP A 47 -1.73 -12.87 -19.61
C ASP A 47 -0.60 -12.42 -18.68
N ALA A 48 0.67 -12.71 -18.99
CA ALA A 48 1.83 -12.26 -18.22
C ALA A 48 2.00 -10.74 -18.30
N ASP A 49 1.88 -10.15 -19.50
CA ASP A 49 1.98 -8.69 -19.69
C ASP A 49 0.82 -7.96 -19.00
N HIS A 50 -0.38 -8.51 -19.09
CA HIS A 50 -1.55 -7.98 -18.37
C HIS A 50 -1.36 -8.03 -16.85
N ARG A 51 -0.83 -9.13 -16.34
CA ARG A 51 -0.51 -9.30 -14.92
C ARG A 51 0.51 -8.28 -14.44
N ASP A 52 1.57 -8.04 -15.21
CA ASP A 52 2.61 -7.07 -14.85
C ASP A 52 2.07 -5.64 -14.87
N ALA A 53 1.20 -5.30 -15.82
CA ALA A 53 0.52 -4.01 -15.86
C ALA A 53 -0.42 -3.81 -14.65
N VAL A 54 -1.20 -4.82 -14.28
CA VAL A 54 -2.07 -4.81 -13.09
C VAL A 54 -1.24 -4.68 -11.82
N TYR A 55 -0.15 -5.42 -11.72
CA TYR A 55 0.77 -5.36 -10.59
C TYR A 55 1.33 -3.95 -10.38
N LEU A 56 1.84 -3.34 -11.46
CA LEU A 56 2.35 -1.98 -11.44
C LEU A 56 1.26 -0.96 -11.08
N ALA A 57 0.07 -1.12 -11.64
CA ALA A 57 -1.08 -0.25 -11.36
C ALA A 57 -1.51 -0.32 -9.89
N ILE A 58 -1.55 -1.49 -9.28
CA ILE A 58 -1.89 -1.67 -7.87
C ILE A 58 -0.85 -0.99 -6.98
N HIS A 59 0.45 -1.27 -7.20
CA HIS A 59 1.52 -0.69 -6.39
C HIS A 59 1.55 0.83 -6.52
N GLY A 60 1.57 1.35 -7.75
CA GLY A 60 1.57 2.79 -8.02
C GLY A 60 0.30 3.47 -7.52
N GLY A 61 -0.85 2.87 -7.77
CA GLY A 61 -2.15 3.40 -7.35
C GLY A 61 -2.30 3.49 -5.84
N VAL A 62 -1.92 2.44 -5.12
CA VAL A 62 -1.96 2.43 -3.65
C VAL A 62 -0.98 3.43 -3.05
N LEU A 63 0.24 3.53 -3.57
CA LEU A 63 1.22 4.53 -3.11
C LEU A 63 0.74 5.96 -3.34
N LEU A 64 0.20 6.26 -4.50
CA LEU A 64 -0.36 7.58 -4.80
C LEU A 64 -1.56 7.91 -3.91
N ALA A 65 -2.47 6.96 -3.72
CA ALA A 65 -3.62 7.13 -2.82
C ALA A 65 -3.18 7.33 -1.37
N ALA A 66 -2.16 6.60 -0.92
CA ALA A 66 -1.61 6.73 0.41
C ALA A 66 -0.92 8.09 0.63
N MET A 67 -0.18 8.57 -0.36
CA MET A 67 0.41 9.91 -0.30
C MET A 67 -0.66 11.00 -0.20
N ALA A 68 -1.68 10.92 -1.04
CA ALA A 68 -2.79 11.86 -1.01
C ALA A 68 -3.57 11.79 0.31
N GLY A 69 -3.86 10.58 0.79
CA GLY A 69 -4.52 10.35 2.08
C GLY A 69 -3.69 10.83 3.26
N GLY A 70 -2.41 10.54 3.28
CA GLY A 70 -1.47 11.03 4.30
C GLY A 70 -1.38 12.56 4.30
N PHE A 71 -1.27 13.15 3.11
CA PHE A 71 -1.22 14.61 2.97
C PHE A 71 -2.48 15.29 3.52
N THR A 72 -3.66 14.81 3.12
CA THR A 72 -4.93 15.37 3.59
C THR A 72 -5.12 15.17 5.09
N LEU A 73 -4.78 14.00 5.60
CA LEU A 73 -4.85 13.68 7.02
C LEU A 73 -3.91 14.58 7.84
N GLY A 74 -2.66 14.70 7.41
CA GLY A 74 -1.67 15.55 8.08
C GLY A 74 -2.06 17.03 8.07
N ARG A 75 -2.59 17.53 6.97
CA ARG A 75 -3.12 18.89 6.92
C ARG A 75 -4.30 19.11 7.86
N TRP A 76 -5.14 18.10 7.98
CA TRP A 76 -6.31 18.19 8.85
C TRP A 76 -5.96 18.08 10.33
N LEU A 77 -4.97 17.24 10.68
CA LEU A 77 -4.57 16.98 12.07
C LEU A 77 -3.74 18.13 12.67
N ASN A 78 -2.67 18.53 11.99
CA ASN A 78 -1.69 19.47 12.55
C ASN A 78 -1.05 20.42 11.51
N GLY A 79 -1.50 20.40 10.29
CA GLY A 79 -0.96 21.21 9.21
C GLY A 79 0.31 20.64 8.53
N LEU A 80 0.79 19.47 8.96
CA LEU A 80 2.00 18.81 8.44
C LEU A 80 1.66 17.80 7.33
N GLY A 81 0.96 18.23 6.29
CA GLY A 81 0.53 17.37 5.20
C GLY A 81 1.68 16.62 4.52
N LEU A 82 2.77 17.32 4.23
CA LEU A 82 3.92 16.72 3.56
C LEU A 82 4.61 15.64 4.42
N ALA A 83 4.76 15.89 5.71
CA ALA A 83 5.36 14.91 6.63
C ALA A 83 4.57 13.61 6.69
N TYR A 84 3.24 13.69 6.75
CA TYR A 84 2.36 12.52 6.71
C TYR A 84 2.35 11.83 5.36
N ALA A 85 2.42 12.57 4.26
CA ALA A 85 2.54 11.98 2.92
C ALA A 85 3.82 11.15 2.79
N VAL A 86 4.95 11.68 3.24
CA VAL A 86 6.23 10.96 3.26
C VAL A 86 6.20 9.76 4.20
N LEU A 87 5.62 9.90 5.39
CA LEU A 87 5.46 8.80 6.33
C LEU A 87 4.65 7.64 5.72
N PHE A 88 3.51 7.96 5.11
CA PHE A 88 2.67 6.95 4.46
C PHE A 88 3.39 6.28 3.29
N LEU A 89 4.09 7.07 2.46
CA LEU A 89 4.88 6.54 1.35
C LEU A 89 5.96 5.57 1.83
N VAL A 90 6.76 5.96 2.82
CA VAL A 90 7.86 5.14 3.34
C VAL A 90 7.34 3.85 3.98
N VAL A 91 6.37 3.96 4.86
CA VAL A 91 5.83 2.78 5.58
C VAL A 91 5.18 1.81 4.61
N LEU A 92 4.36 2.28 3.67
CA LEU A 92 3.75 1.39 2.68
C LEU A 92 4.76 0.80 1.71
N SER A 93 5.80 1.54 1.33
CA SER A 93 6.89 0.98 0.53
C SER A 93 7.59 -0.17 1.25
N LEU A 94 7.86 -0.01 2.54
CA LEU A 94 8.43 -1.08 3.37
C LEU A 94 7.49 -2.29 3.50
N VAL A 95 6.20 -2.05 3.68
CA VAL A 95 5.17 -3.11 3.71
C VAL A 95 5.13 -3.86 2.38
N MET A 96 5.14 -3.15 1.26
CA MET A 96 5.14 -3.74 -0.07
C MET A 96 6.37 -4.60 -0.32
N VAL A 97 7.57 -4.10 0.01
CA VAL A 97 8.81 -4.86 -0.12
C VAL A 97 8.79 -6.10 0.78
N SER A 98 8.35 -5.97 2.03
CA SER A 98 8.24 -7.09 2.96
C SER A 98 7.25 -8.14 2.49
N ALA A 99 6.10 -7.72 1.96
CA ALA A 99 5.09 -8.61 1.40
C ALA A 99 5.63 -9.37 0.16
N GLN A 100 6.40 -8.70 -0.68
CA GLN A 100 7.04 -9.32 -1.86
C GLN A 100 8.06 -10.37 -1.44
N LEU A 101 8.96 -10.04 -0.52
CA LEU A 101 9.98 -10.96 -0.03
C LEU A 101 9.35 -12.16 0.68
N GLY A 102 8.37 -11.94 1.55
CA GLY A 102 7.65 -13.01 2.23
C GLY A 102 6.88 -13.91 1.26
N SER A 103 6.28 -13.35 0.24
CA SER A 103 5.60 -14.12 -0.82
C SER A 103 6.58 -14.94 -1.65
N TYR A 104 7.76 -14.41 -1.92
CA TYR A 104 8.83 -15.14 -2.61
C TYR A 104 9.28 -16.36 -1.81
N GLU A 105 9.61 -16.18 -0.53
CA GLU A 105 10.01 -17.30 0.34
C GLU A 105 8.93 -18.38 0.40
N VAL A 106 7.68 -18.01 0.65
CA VAL A 106 6.57 -18.96 0.72
C VAL A 106 6.34 -19.65 -0.63
N ALA A 107 6.43 -18.93 -1.74
CA ALA A 107 6.24 -19.51 -3.07
C ALA A 107 7.37 -20.47 -3.45
N CYS A 108 8.60 -20.15 -3.08
CA CYS A 108 9.77 -20.97 -3.43
C CYS A 108 9.93 -22.19 -2.52
N GLU A 109 9.57 -22.09 -1.24
CA GLU A 109 9.61 -23.23 -0.30
C GLU A 109 8.42 -24.18 -0.46
N ALA A 110 7.23 -23.63 -0.66
CA ALA A 110 5.99 -24.42 -0.77
C ALA A 110 5.62 -24.86 -2.20
N GLY A 111 6.34 -24.40 -3.20
CA GLY A 111 6.21 -24.83 -4.59
C GLY A 111 4.98 -24.33 -5.35
N HIS A 112 3.90 -23.86 -4.71
CA HIS A 112 2.65 -23.61 -5.46
C HIS A 112 1.71 -22.49 -4.98
N ASN A 113 1.86 -21.92 -3.80
CA ASN A 113 0.80 -21.08 -3.23
C ASN A 113 1.22 -19.68 -2.77
N GLY A 114 2.21 -19.07 -3.39
CA GLY A 114 2.56 -17.68 -3.14
C GLY A 114 1.42 -16.73 -3.48
N LEU A 115 1.31 -15.66 -2.74
CA LEU A 115 0.41 -14.53 -3.06
C LEU A 115 0.67 -13.96 -4.46
N ILE A 116 1.86 -14.20 -5.01
CA ILE A 116 2.30 -13.68 -6.29
C ILE A 116 3.07 -14.78 -7.03
N ARG A 117 2.44 -15.32 -8.05
CA ARG A 117 2.99 -16.43 -8.84
C ARG A 117 3.97 -16.01 -9.94
N HIS A 118 4.49 -14.81 -9.98
CA HIS A 118 5.46 -14.49 -11.01
C HIS A 118 6.92 -14.73 -10.59
N TRP A 119 7.13 -15.18 -9.37
CA TRP A 119 8.45 -15.62 -8.96
C TRP A 119 8.74 -16.98 -9.57
N THR A 120 9.70 -17.04 -10.46
CA THR A 120 10.29 -18.29 -10.93
C THR A 120 11.37 -18.70 -9.95
N CYS A 121 11.14 -19.75 -9.23
CA CYS A 121 12.14 -20.34 -8.33
C CYS A 121 13.08 -21.29 -9.06
#